data_51b853196691ceafbf2b806f11416367
#
_entry.id   51b853196691ceafbf2b806f11416367
#
_cell.length_a   1.000
_cell.length_b   1.000
_cell.length_c   1.000
_cell.angle_alpha   90.00
_cell.angle_beta   90.00
_cell.angle_gamma   90.00
#
_symmetry.space_group_name_H-M   'P 1'
#
loop_
_entity.id
_entity.type
_entity.pdbx_description
1 polymer ?
#
loop_
_entity_poly.entity_id
_entity_poly.type
_entity_poly.pdbx_seq_one_letter_code
_entity_poly.pdbx_strand_id
1 'polypeptide(L)'
;MLASVRTPNGDVINDYLPDPKQVLDPRVAYLTVSLMQNVLHSDVTGSGTGAGVRNMGFTSPAAGKTGTSHDAWFAGFTSNLLCIVWVGNDDYTDVKIEGARAAAPIWAEFMKRAVQLPQYSDTNNFSAPEGVDFVSIDSVSNLLSDASCPASFDAAFLAGTAPTETCDHPAEHRNLLQKIFGLGKNGN
;
A
#
# COMPACT_ATOMS: atom_id res chain seq x y z
N MET A 1 18.51 -4.53 -17.36
CA MET A 1 19.86 -4.00 -17.01
C MET A 1 20.79 -5.19 -16.90
N LEU A 2 21.98 -5.15 -17.51
CA LEU A 2 22.99 -6.19 -17.35
C LEU A 2 23.79 -5.93 -16.07
N ALA A 3 23.96 -6.95 -15.22
CA ALA A 3 24.81 -6.86 -14.03
C ALA A 3 26.24 -7.29 -14.32
N SER A 4 26.43 -8.38 -15.11
CA SER A 4 27.73 -8.82 -15.55
C SER A 4 27.65 -9.57 -16.89
N VAL A 5 28.77 -9.59 -17.60
CA VAL A 5 28.98 -10.48 -18.75
C VAL A 5 30.14 -11.41 -18.41
N ARG A 6 29.94 -12.73 -18.61
CA ARG A 6 30.91 -13.77 -18.25
C ARG A 6 31.18 -14.69 -19.43
N THR A 7 32.35 -15.29 -19.45
CA THR A 7 32.68 -16.41 -20.37
C THR A 7 31.87 -17.63 -19.97
N PRO A 8 31.79 -18.67 -20.86
CA PRO A 8 31.22 -19.97 -20.50
C PRO A 8 31.93 -20.64 -19.31
N ASN A 9 33.17 -20.32 -19.05
CA ASN A 9 33.97 -20.83 -17.93
C ASN A 9 33.75 -20.04 -16.62
N GLY A 10 32.92 -18.97 -16.64
CA GLY A 10 32.60 -18.16 -15.47
C GLY A 10 33.48 -16.93 -15.27
N ASP A 11 34.53 -16.73 -16.10
CA ASP A 11 35.40 -15.56 -16.00
C ASP A 11 34.61 -14.28 -16.31
N VAL A 12 34.85 -13.22 -15.52
CA VAL A 12 34.18 -11.94 -15.71
C VAL A 12 34.79 -11.22 -16.90
N ILE A 13 33.98 -10.93 -17.93
CA ILE A 13 34.35 -10.06 -19.05
C ILE A 13 34.10 -8.61 -18.69
N ASN A 14 32.95 -8.32 -18.07
CA ASN A 14 32.61 -6.97 -17.64
C ASN A 14 31.55 -7.03 -16.51
N ASP A 15 31.74 -6.19 -15.49
CA ASP A 15 30.75 -5.97 -14.43
C ASP A 15 30.22 -4.52 -14.56
N TYR A 16 28.89 -4.39 -14.48
CA TYR A 16 28.19 -3.13 -14.54
C TYR A 16 27.69 -2.77 -13.15
N LEU A 17 28.38 -1.85 -12.48
CA LEU A 17 27.93 -1.32 -11.21
C LEU A 17 26.75 -0.37 -11.45
N PRO A 18 25.70 -0.45 -10.63
CA PRO A 18 24.62 0.51 -10.67
C PRO A 18 25.15 1.94 -10.43
N ASP A 19 24.80 2.88 -11.29
CA ASP A 19 24.99 4.32 -11.10
C ASP A 19 23.61 4.97 -10.91
N PRO A 20 23.04 4.91 -9.68
CA PRO A 20 21.71 5.43 -9.42
C PRO A 20 21.71 6.97 -9.49
N LYS A 21 20.77 7.51 -10.28
CA LYS A 21 20.55 8.96 -10.36
C LYS A 21 19.19 9.28 -9.75
N GLN A 22 19.15 10.28 -8.87
CA GLN A 22 17.90 10.78 -8.33
C GLN A 22 17.16 11.53 -9.45
N VAL A 23 16.02 10.99 -9.89
CA VAL A 23 15.20 11.53 -10.99
C VAL A 23 13.84 12.02 -10.53
N LEU A 24 13.40 11.65 -9.33
CA LEU A 24 12.12 12.03 -8.75
C LEU A 24 12.37 12.70 -7.40
N ASP A 25 11.60 13.75 -7.08
CA ASP A 25 11.63 14.37 -5.75
C ASP A 25 11.35 13.28 -4.69
N PRO A 26 12.22 13.12 -3.66
CA PRO A 26 12.05 12.10 -2.64
C PRO A 26 10.70 12.16 -1.92
N ARG A 27 10.14 13.37 -1.74
CA ARG A 27 8.84 13.58 -1.08
C ARG A 27 7.71 13.03 -1.95
N VAL A 28 7.74 13.29 -3.26
CA VAL A 28 6.76 12.76 -4.22
C VAL A 28 6.85 11.24 -4.31
N ALA A 29 8.08 10.70 -4.33
CA ALA A 29 8.31 9.26 -4.28
C ALA A 29 7.71 8.65 -3.00
N TYR A 30 7.94 9.27 -1.84
CA TYR A 30 7.40 8.80 -0.57
C TYR A 30 5.88 8.86 -0.53
N LEU A 31 5.24 9.94 -0.99
CA LEU A 31 3.77 10.03 -1.07
C LEU A 31 3.20 8.90 -1.93
N THR A 32 3.85 8.59 -3.05
CA THR A 32 3.45 7.46 -3.91
C THR A 32 3.56 6.12 -3.15
N VAL A 33 4.66 5.89 -2.42
CA VAL A 33 4.84 4.69 -1.60
C VAL A 33 3.78 4.62 -0.50
N SER A 34 3.47 5.72 0.18
CA SER A 34 2.44 5.81 1.21
C SER A 34 1.06 5.40 0.67
N LEU A 35 0.68 5.90 -0.51
CA LEU A 35 -0.55 5.48 -1.18
C LEU A 35 -0.54 3.99 -1.55
N MET A 36 0.61 3.46 -2.00
CA MET A 36 0.77 2.04 -2.32
C MET A 36 0.77 1.14 -1.08
N GLN A 37 1.16 1.65 0.10
CA GLN A 37 1.00 0.93 1.37
C GLN A 37 -0.49 0.72 1.70
N ASN A 38 -1.34 1.72 1.45
CA ASN A 38 -2.79 1.63 1.68
C ASN A 38 -3.47 0.55 0.82
N VAL A 39 -2.90 0.18 -0.33
CA VAL A 39 -3.38 -0.96 -1.12
C VAL A 39 -3.37 -2.28 -0.34
N LEU A 40 -2.45 -2.40 0.62
CA LEU A 40 -2.27 -3.61 1.46
C LEU A 40 -3.01 -3.53 2.80
N HIS A 41 -3.67 -2.42 3.09
CA HIS A 41 -4.38 -2.20 4.35
C HIS A 41 -5.90 -2.35 4.20
N SER A 42 -6.54 -2.66 5.32
CA SER A 42 -7.98 -2.60 5.49
C SER A 42 -8.24 -1.78 6.76
N ASP A 43 -8.88 -0.64 6.62
CA ASP A 43 -9.11 0.32 7.68
C ASP A 43 -10.48 1.01 7.53
N VAL A 44 -10.66 2.14 8.21
CA VAL A 44 -11.88 2.95 8.18
C VAL A 44 -12.23 3.50 6.79
N THR A 45 -11.26 3.59 5.88
CA THR A 45 -11.47 4.05 4.49
C THR A 45 -11.94 2.94 3.57
N GLY A 46 -11.92 1.69 4.05
CA GLY A 46 -12.29 0.50 3.32
C GLY A 46 -11.16 -0.53 3.23
N SER A 47 -11.31 -1.48 2.33
CA SER A 47 -10.31 -2.52 2.09
C SER A 47 -9.55 -2.23 0.81
N GLY A 48 -8.23 -2.06 0.92
CA GLY A 48 -7.34 -1.96 -0.23
C GLY A 48 -7.39 -3.23 -1.09
N THR A 49 -7.20 -3.08 -2.40
CA THR A 49 -7.33 -4.19 -3.37
C THR A 49 -6.35 -5.34 -3.13
N GLY A 50 -5.24 -5.09 -2.42
CA GLY A 50 -4.24 -6.07 -2.02
C GLY A 50 -4.30 -6.48 -0.55
N ALA A 51 -5.29 -6.02 0.22
CA ALA A 51 -5.36 -6.27 1.68
C ALA A 51 -5.36 -7.75 2.05
N GLY A 52 -5.83 -8.63 1.15
CA GLY A 52 -5.80 -10.08 1.32
C GLY A 52 -4.42 -10.66 1.64
N VAL A 53 -3.32 -10.01 1.25
CA VAL A 53 -1.96 -10.48 1.57
C VAL A 53 -1.68 -10.48 3.08
N ARG A 54 -2.31 -9.57 3.82
CA ARG A 54 -2.18 -9.50 5.30
C ARG A 54 -2.87 -10.68 5.97
N ASN A 55 -4.02 -11.10 5.45
CA ASN A 55 -4.75 -12.27 5.95
C ASN A 55 -4.00 -13.58 5.72
N MET A 56 -3.04 -13.60 4.79
CA MET A 56 -2.16 -14.74 4.53
C MET A 56 -0.91 -14.77 5.45
N GLY A 57 -0.83 -13.83 6.41
CA GLY A 57 0.24 -13.78 7.40
C GLY A 57 1.52 -13.07 6.93
N PHE A 58 1.49 -12.32 5.84
CA PHE A 58 2.56 -11.40 5.49
C PHE A 58 2.42 -10.09 6.26
N THR A 59 3.28 -9.84 7.25
CA THR A 59 3.17 -8.71 8.19
C THR A 59 4.25 -7.64 8.02
N SER A 60 5.33 -7.93 7.27
CA SER A 60 6.42 -6.96 7.08
C SER A 60 5.94 -5.67 6.39
N PRO A 61 6.60 -4.52 6.67
CA PRO A 61 6.34 -3.28 5.96
C PRO A 61 6.48 -3.48 4.45
N ALA A 62 5.45 -3.10 3.70
CA ALA A 62 5.45 -3.25 2.26
C ALA A 62 4.47 -2.30 1.59
N ALA A 63 4.71 -2.04 0.31
CA ALA A 63 3.84 -1.30 -0.58
C ALA A 63 3.57 -2.16 -1.83
N GLY A 64 2.44 -1.93 -2.50
CA GLY A 64 2.14 -2.73 -3.68
C GLY A 64 0.95 -2.21 -4.48
N LYS A 65 0.74 -2.83 -5.64
CA LYS A 65 -0.38 -2.52 -6.53
C LYS A 65 -0.85 -3.77 -7.25
N THR A 66 -2.15 -3.98 -7.24
CA THR A 66 -2.83 -4.97 -8.10
C THR A 66 -2.97 -4.44 -9.51
N GLY A 67 -2.90 -5.32 -10.50
CA GLY A 67 -3.28 -5.05 -11.88
C GLY A 67 -4.24 -6.13 -12.36
N THR A 68 -5.26 -5.72 -13.08
CA THR A 68 -6.26 -6.61 -13.67
C THR A 68 -6.60 -6.12 -15.06
N SER A 69 -6.40 -6.99 -16.04
CA SER A 69 -6.74 -6.81 -17.45
C SER A 69 -7.08 -8.19 -18.00
N HIS A 70 -6.57 -8.57 -19.18
CA HIS A 70 -6.55 -9.96 -19.63
C HIS A 70 -5.70 -10.84 -18.72
N ASP A 71 -4.69 -10.25 -18.10
CA ASP A 71 -3.78 -10.87 -17.15
C ASP A 71 -4.01 -10.36 -15.73
N ALA A 72 -3.58 -11.15 -14.76
CA ALA A 72 -3.60 -10.79 -13.36
C ALA A 72 -2.18 -10.46 -12.87
N TRP A 73 -2.00 -9.28 -12.30
CA TRP A 73 -0.72 -8.77 -11.83
C TRP A 73 -0.74 -8.41 -10.36
N PHE A 74 0.38 -8.59 -9.71
CA PHE A 74 0.67 -7.96 -8.45
C PHE A 74 2.15 -7.53 -8.42
N ALA A 75 2.39 -6.23 -8.28
CA ALA A 75 3.72 -5.67 -8.06
C ALA A 75 3.79 -5.15 -6.62
N GLY A 76 4.73 -5.65 -5.83
CA GLY A 76 4.88 -5.21 -4.45
C GLY A 76 6.32 -5.32 -3.97
N PHE A 77 6.68 -4.50 -3.00
CA PHE A 77 8.04 -4.38 -2.51
C PHE A 77 8.08 -4.05 -1.02
N THR A 78 9.16 -4.47 -0.40
CA THR A 78 9.63 -4.01 0.92
C THR A 78 10.73 -2.96 0.72
N SER A 79 11.37 -2.51 1.79
CA SER A 79 12.49 -1.57 1.71
C SER A 79 13.70 -2.12 0.92
N ASN A 80 13.82 -3.44 0.77
CA ASN A 80 15.00 -4.11 0.20
C ASN A 80 14.71 -5.21 -0.82
N LEU A 81 13.45 -5.50 -1.13
CA LEU A 81 13.06 -6.55 -2.08
C LEU A 81 11.83 -6.15 -2.89
N LEU A 82 11.94 -6.19 -4.22
CA LEU A 82 10.83 -6.07 -5.17
C LEU A 82 10.49 -7.44 -5.74
N CYS A 83 9.20 -7.76 -5.74
CA CYS A 83 8.67 -8.93 -6.43
C CYS A 83 7.47 -8.53 -7.30
N ILE A 84 7.43 -9.02 -8.52
CA ILE A 84 6.30 -8.86 -9.43
C ILE A 84 5.82 -10.25 -9.80
N VAL A 85 4.52 -10.50 -9.64
CA VAL A 85 3.84 -11.73 -10.03
C VAL A 85 2.91 -11.45 -11.19
N TRP A 86 3.04 -12.24 -12.23
CA TRP A 86 2.15 -12.27 -13.38
C TRP A 86 1.50 -13.65 -13.49
N VAL A 87 0.21 -13.64 -13.76
CA VAL A 87 -0.58 -14.84 -14.08
C VAL A 87 -1.34 -14.52 -15.36
N GLY A 88 -1.07 -15.25 -16.40
CA GLY A 88 -1.61 -14.99 -17.73
C GLY A 88 -1.53 -16.22 -18.63
N ASN A 89 -2.12 -16.10 -19.82
CA ASN A 89 -2.05 -17.08 -20.89
C ASN A 89 -1.12 -16.58 -22.00
N ASP A 90 -0.30 -17.48 -22.58
CA ASP A 90 0.67 -17.14 -23.63
C ASP A 90 0.02 -16.60 -24.90
N ASP A 91 -1.23 -16.96 -25.16
CA ASP A 91 -2.03 -16.51 -26.30
C ASP A 91 -2.84 -15.24 -26.04
N TYR A 92 -2.60 -14.58 -24.88
CA TYR A 92 -3.30 -13.37 -24.44
C TYR A 92 -4.80 -13.54 -24.21
N THR A 93 -5.30 -14.76 -24.08
CA THR A 93 -6.69 -14.98 -23.66
C THR A 93 -6.89 -14.57 -22.21
N ASP A 94 -8.07 -14.00 -21.91
CA ASP A 94 -8.41 -13.49 -20.59
C ASP A 94 -8.44 -14.62 -19.54
N VAL A 95 -7.65 -14.47 -18.47
CA VAL A 95 -7.63 -15.40 -17.33
C VAL A 95 -8.89 -15.32 -16.45
N LYS A 96 -9.70 -14.28 -16.62
CA LYS A 96 -10.98 -14.05 -15.91
C LYS A 96 -10.87 -14.10 -14.37
N ILE A 97 -9.69 -13.74 -13.86
CA ILE A 97 -9.42 -13.66 -12.43
C ILE A 97 -8.64 -12.39 -12.11
N GLU A 98 -9.00 -11.72 -11.05
CA GLU A 98 -8.37 -10.47 -10.64
C GLU A 98 -6.97 -10.68 -10.05
N GLY A 99 -6.07 -9.69 -10.23
CA GLY A 99 -4.74 -9.70 -9.65
C GLY A 99 -4.73 -9.91 -8.13
N ALA A 100 -5.71 -9.36 -7.43
CA ALA A 100 -5.92 -9.57 -6.00
C ALA A 100 -6.15 -11.05 -5.62
N ARG A 101 -6.74 -11.83 -6.50
CA ARG A 101 -7.12 -13.23 -6.25
C ARG A 101 -6.14 -14.25 -6.84
N ALA A 102 -5.46 -13.90 -7.93
CA ALA A 102 -4.51 -14.80 -8.59
C ALA A 102 -3.06 -14.48 -8.21
N ALA A 103 -2.61 -13.25 -8.44
CA ALA A 103 -1.20 -12.87 -8.31
C ALA A 103 -0.81 -12.47 -6.87
N ALA A 104 -1.67 -11.74 -6.14
CA ALA A 104 -1.37 -11.29 -4.80
C ALA A 104 -1.13 -12.43 -3.79
N PRO A 105 -1.87 -13.54 -3.79
CA PRO A 105 -1.58 -14.67 -2.91
C PRO A 105 -0.21 -15.31 -3.16
N ILE A 106 0.18 -15.46 -4.41
CA ILE A 106 1.49 -16.00 -4.80
C ILE A 106 2.60 -15.07 -4.31
N TRP A 107 2.41 -13.76 -4.52
CA TRP A 107 3.32 -12.74 -4.01
C TRP A 107 3.47 -12.81 -2.48
N ALA A 108 2.35 -12.89 -1.76
CA ALA A 108 2.35 -12.94 -0.30
C ALA A 108 3.10 -14.15 0.24
N GLU A 109 2.87 -15.34 -0.32
CA GLU A 109 3.55 -16.57 0.08
C GLU A 109 5.05 -16.55 -0.24
N PHE A 110 5.42 -16.00 -1.40
CA PHE A 110 6.82 -15.79 -1.76
C PHE A 110 7.51 -14.82 -0.79
N MET A 111 6.94 -13.62 -0.60
CA MET A 111 7.54 -12.58 0.22
C MET A 111 7.62 -12.98 1.70
N LYS A 112 6.62 -13.68 2.22
CA LYS A 112 6.63 -14.21 3.59
C LYS A 112 7.84 -15.10 3.85
N ARG A 113 8.28 -15.89 2.87
CA ARG A 113 9.48 -16.74 2.95
C ARG A 113 10.75 -15.92 2.68
N ALA A 114 10.72 -15.08 1.66
CA ALA A 114 11.88 -14.33 1.23
C ALA A 114 12.43 -13.39 2.32
N VAL A 115 11.57 -12.70 3.08
CA VAL A 115 11.98 -11.80 4.17
C VAL A 115 12.59 -12.53 5.38
N GLN A 116 12.52 -13.86 5.42
CA GLN A 116 13.22 -14.67 6.42
C GLN A 116 14.66 -15.01 6.04
N LEU A 117 15.04 -14.79 4.78
CA LEU A 117 16.40 -15.05 4.32
C LEU A 117 17.35 -13.96 4.84
N PRO A 118 18.59 -14.29 5.24
CA PRO A 118 19.51 -13.32 5.85
C PRO A 118 19.72 -12.05 5.03
N GLN A 119 19.76 -12.14 3.71
CA GLN A 119 19.94 -11.00 2.81
C GLN A 119 18.74 -10.04 2.72
N TYR A 120 17.57 -10.42 3.24
CA TYR A 120 16.32 -9.63 3.21
C TYR A 120 15.68 -9.47 4.59
N SER A 121 16.34 -9.94 5.66
CA SER A 121 15.79 -9.93 7.02
C SER A 121 15.77 -8.54 7.67
N ASP A 122 16.49 -7.57 7.11
CA ASP A 122 16.56 -6.17 7.57
C ASP A 122 15.48 -5.27 6.94
N THR A 123 14.34 -5.84 6.61
CA THR A 123 13.20 -5.10 6.09
C THR A 123 12.71 -4.05 7.09
N ASN A 124 12.77 -2.78 6.70
CA ASN A 124 12.41 -1.63 7.52
C ASN A 124 11.14 -0.93 7.02
N ASN A 125 10.57 -0.09 7.86
CA ASN A 125 9.54 0.86 7.43
C ASN A 125 10.09 1.84 6.39
N PHE A 126 9.22 2.32 5.50
CA PHE A 126 9.58 3.41 4.62
C PHE A 126 9.62 4.71 5.41
N SER A 127 10.78 5.38 5.39
CA SER A 127 10.99 6.62 6.14
C SER A 127 10.57 7.82 5.30
N ALA A 128 9.73 8.68 5.87
CA ALA A 128 9.36 9.95 5.25
C ALA A 128 10.59 10.88 5.20
N PRO A 129 10.87 11.51 4.05
CA PRO A 129 11.88 12.56 3.97
C PRO A 129 11.39 13.86 4.62
N GLU A 130 12.30 14.78 4.87
CA GLU A 130 11.94 16.14 5.32
C GLU A 130 11.01 16.82 4.31
N GLY A 131 10.03 17.59 4.83
CA GLY A 131 9.00 18.25 4.02
C GLY A 131 7.81 17.36 3.66
N VAL A 132 7.62 16.25 4.38
CA VAL A 132 6.38 15.46 4.39
C VAL A 132 5.75 15.57 5.78
N ASP A 133 4.50 16.02 5.81
CA ASP A 133 3.67 16.12 7.01
C ASP A 133 2.65 14.99 7.07
N PHE A 134 2.36 14.50 8.27
CA PHE A 134 1.27 13.55 8.51
C PHE A 134 0.16 14.25 9.27
N VAL A 135 -1.04 14.17 8.74
CA VAL A 135 -2.23 14.73 9.38
C VAL A 135 -3.36 13.70 9.39
N SER A 136 -4.17 13.76 10.46
CA SER A 136 -5.35 12.90 10.55
C SER A 136 -6.49 13.51 9.74
N ILE A 137 -7.03 12.73 8.82
CA ILE A 137 -8.07 13.12 7.85
C ILE A 137 -9.35 12.38 8.18
N ASP A 138 -10.46 13.11 8.19
CA ASP A 138 -11.79 12.51 8.29
C ASP A 138 -12.12 11.70 7.02
N SER A 139 -12.52 10.46 7.21
CA SER A 139 -12.77 9.52 6.11
C SER A 139 -14.00 9.84 5.26
N VAL A 140 -14.86 10.75 5.72
CA VAL A 140 -16.10 11.13 5.03
C VAL A 140 -15.92 12.41 4.23
N SER A 141 -15.40 13.46 4.87
CA SER A 141 -15.26 14.78 4.25
C SER A 141 -13.92 14.97 3.54
N ASN A 142 -12.89 14.17 3.86
CA ASN A 142 -11.49 14.35 3.45
C ASN A 142 -10.88 15.68 3.95
N LEU A 143 -11.42 16.25 5.02
CA LEU A 143 -10.89 17.43 5.73
C LEU A 143 -10.09 16.97 6.96
N LEU A 144 -9.47 17.92 7.67
CA LEU A 144 -8.80 17.60 8.93
C LEU A 144 -9.77 16.98 9.93
N SER A 145 -9.32 15.91 10.57
CA SER A 145 -10.10 15.23 11.59
C SER A 145 -10.00 15.93 12.94
N ASP A 146 -11.12 15.99 13.65
CA ASP A 146 -11.20 16.38 15.05
C ASP A 146 -12.03 15.37 15.87
N ALA A 147 -12.33 15.71 17.12
CA ALA A 147 -13.07 14.82 18.01
C ALA A 147 -14.54 14.55 17.59
N SER A 148 -15.09 15.33 16.66
CA SER A 148 -16.46 15.17 16.14
C SER A 148 -16.54 14.21 14.94
N CYS A 149 -15.39 13.92 14.30
CA CYS A 149 -15.34 13.10 13.12
C CYS A 149 -15.60 11.61 13.45
N PRO A 150 -16.47 10.91 12.69
CA PRO A 150 -16.89 9.55 13.02
C PRO A 150 -15.75 8.52 12.82
N ALA A 151 -14.84 8.78 11.90
CA ALA A 151 -13.69 7.94 11.61
C ALA A 151 -12.60 8.74 10.90
N SER A 152 -11.35 8.47 11.22
CA SER A 152 -10.20 9.16 10.63
C SER A 152 -9.07 8.19 10.29
N PHE A 153 -8.19 8.63 9.42
CA PHE A 153 -6.95 7.94 9.04
C PHE A 153 -5.82 8.94 8.87
N ASP A 154 -4.59 8.49 9.10
CA ASP A 154 -3.42 9.34 8.89
C ASP A 154 -3.02 9.33 7.41
N ALA A 155 -2.85 10.52 6.83
CA ALA A 155 -2.42 10.73 5.46
C ALA A 155 -1.17 11.59 5.38
N ALA A 156 -0.29 11.28 4.43
CA ALA A 156 0.92 12.02 4.16
C ALA A 156 0.67 13.09 3.11
N PHE A 157 1.21 14.29 3.34
CA PHE A 157 1.11 15.45 2.44
C PHE A 157 2.50 16.10 2.27
N LEU A 158 2.69 16.81 1.17
CA LEU A 158 3.81 17.76 1.12
C LEU A 158 3.55 18.86 2.16
N ALA A 159 4.60 19.32 2.80
CA ALA A 159 4.50 20.39 3.80
C ALA A 159 3.72 21.60 3.25
N GLY A 160 2.69 22.00 3.97
CA GLY A 160 1.83 23.12 3.61
C GLY A 160 0.76 22.81 2.55
N THR A 161 0.54 21.54 2.15
CA THR A 161 -0.52 21.17 1.20
C THR A 161 -1.66 20.36 1.83
N ALA A 162 -1.57 20.07 3.12
CA ALA A 162 -2.66 19.43 3.84
C ALA A 162 -3.92 20.34 3.88
N PRO A 163 -5.13 19.78 3.99
CA PRO A 163 -6.33 20.55 4.25
C PRO A 163 -6.16 21.45 5.46
N THR A 164 -6.79 22.62 5.44
CA THR A 164 -6.80 23.57 6.57
C THR A 164 -8.16 23.65 7.27
N GLU A 165 -9.20 23.14 6.60
CA GLU A 165 -10.55 23.08 7.15
C GLU A 165 -10.76 21.76 7.89
N THR A 166 -11.47 21.81 9.02
CA THR A 166 -11.85 20.62 9.80
C THR A 166 -13.18 20.06 9.36
N CYS A 167 -13.42 18.77 9.62
CA CYS A 167 -14.70 18.14 9.39
C CYS A 167 -15.82 18.87 10.15
N ASP A 168 -16.98 19.04 9.53
CA ASP A 168 -18.19 19.58 10.16
C ASP A 168 -19.27 18.48 10.12
N HIS A 169 -19.23 17.57 11.09
CA HIS A 169 -20.28 16.60 11.29
C HIS A 169 -21.16 17.07 12.43
N PRO A 170 -22.48 17.26 12.21
CA PRO A 170 -23.40 17.53 13.30
C PRO A 170 -23.24 16.42 14.33
N ALA A 171 -22.85 16.78 15.54
CA ALA A 171 -22.70 15.84 16.64
C ALA A 171 -24.00 15.01 16.73
N GLU A 172 -23.95 13.74 16.33
CA GLU A 172 -25.01 12.83 16.67
C GLU A 172 -25.01 12.65 18.19
N HIS A 173 -25.66 13.58 18.90
CA HIS A 173 -26.03 13.41 20.28
C HIS A 173 -27.06 12.27 20.37
N ARG A 174 -26.64 11.06 20.06
CA ARG A 174 -27.35 9.87 20.51
C ARG A 174 -27.18 9.83 22.01
N ASN A 175 -28.19 10.30 22.72
CA ASN A 175 -28.27 10.13 24.15
C ASN A 175 -27.96 8.66 24.46
N LEU A 176 -27.15 8.42 25.49
CA LEU A 176 -26.74 7.07 25.95
C LEU A 176 -27.96 6.11 26.03
N LEU A 177 -29.15 6.65 26.40
CA LEU A 177 -30.41 5.94 26.47
C LEU A 177 -30.92 5.46 25.08
N GLN A 178 -30.72 6.22 24.00
CA GLN A 178 -31.08 5.80 22.64
C GLN A 178 -30.16 4.69 22.12
N LYS A 179 -28.87 4.70 22.51
CA LYS A 179 -27.94 3.61 22.20
C LYS A 179 -28.27 2.32 22.97
N ILE A 180 -28.71 2.43 24.24
CA ILE A 180 -28.99 1.26 25.09
C ILE A 180 -30.39 0.67 24.78
N PHE A 181 -31.39 1.47 24.49
CA PHE A 181 -32.77 1.01 24.34
C PHE A 181 -33.26 0.94 22.89
N GLY A 182 -32.44 1.23 21.90
CA GLY A 182 -32.84 1.08 20.49
C GLY A 182 -34.01 2.01 20.06
N LEU A 183 -34.30 3.06 20.83
CA LEU A 183 -35.42 3.98 20.58
C LEU A 183 -34.98 5.03 19.53
N GLY A 184 -35.14 4.71 18.26
CA GLY A 184 -34.85 5.64 17.19
C GLY A 184 -35.42 5.23 15.85
N LYS A 185 -36.57 5.82 15.54
CA LYS A 185 -37.38 5.89 14.31
C LYS A 185 -38.55 4.95 14.21
N ASN A 186 -39.66 5.37 14.82
CA ASN A 186 -40.98 5.29 14.19
C ASN A 186 -41.40 6.73 13.91
N GLY A 187 -41.63 7.08 12.65
CA GLY A 187 -42.19 8.39 12.27
C GLY A 187 -42.18 8.59 10.77
N ASN A 188 -43.33 8.20 10.18
CA ASN A 188 -43.90 8.62 8.88
C ASN A 188 -42.99 8.79 7.67
#